data_36f20f339a611c09680d9f89c0fd4afb
#
_entry.id   36f20f339a611c09680d9f89c0fd4afb
#
_cell.length_a   1.000
_cell.length_b   1.000
_cell.length_c   1.000
_cell.angle_alpha   90.00
_cell.angle_beta   90.00
_cell.angle_gamma   90.00
#
_symmetry.space_group_name_H-M   'P 1'
#
loop_
_entity.id
_entity.type
_entity.pdbx_description
1 polymer ?
#
loop_
_entity_poly.entity_id
_entity_poly.type
_entity_poly.pdbx_seq_one_letter_code
_entity_poly.pdbx_strand_id
1 'polypeptide(L)'
;MIKSRIFKKGSSNGLSLTEVGFGTAPLGNLYKPISDSEANSALEAAWKSGVRYYDTAPLYGLGLSETRLNRFLRTKLRDEYVLSTKVGRLMKPCGESNRTGHGKWFEVPSRQEVYDYSYDGVMRSIEFSYERLGINKIDIAYVHDLCIFTHGSKQASDERIRQFFDNGGYRAMIGLRDQGVIKAIGGGINEWEVCENLAQKGDFDIFLLAGRYTLLEQEALDTFLPLCQKRGIKIVTGGPYNSGILATGAIEGAF
;
A
#
# COMPACT_ATOMS: atom_id res chain seq x y z
N MET A 1 -5.58 23.71 -7.91
CA MET A 1 -4.80 23.12 -6.78
C MET A 1 -5.60 21.93 -6.24
N ILE A 2 -4.97 20.75 -6.08
CA ILE A 2 -5.63 19.58 -5.52
C ILE A 2 -5.97 19.87 -4.05
N LYS A 3 -7.24 19.60 -3.68
CA LYS A 3 -7.69 19.78 -2.28
C LYS A 3 -7.06 18.70 -1.40
N SER A 4 -6.90 19.01 -0.12
CA SER A 4 -6.46 18.04 0.90
C SER A 4 -7.56 17.80 1.91
N ARG A 5 -7.61 16.57 2.41
CA ARG A 5 -8.48 16.18 3.53
C ARG A 5 -7.63 15.87 4.74
N ILE A 6 -7.95 16.52 5.84
CA ILE A 6 -7.30 16.26 7.12
C ILE A 6 -8.12 15.23 7.86
N PHE A 7 -7.49 14.16 8.32
CA PHE A 7 -8.12 13.29 9.29
C PHE A 7 -7.33 13.25 10.60
N LYS A 8 -8.05 13.17 11.67
CA LYS A 8 -7.52 12.99 13.03
C LYS A 8 -8.23 11.79 13.62
N LYS A 9 -7.49 10.89 14.24
CA LYS A 9 -8.02 9.84 15.09
C LYS A 9 -7.17 9.81 16.36
N GLY A 10 -7.83 9.86 17.52
CA GLY A 10 -7.12 9.94 18.81
C GLY A 10 -6.26 11.18 18.96
N SER A 11 -5.10 11.02 19.60
CA SER A 11 -4.13 12.08 19.91
C SER A 11 -3.13 12.40 18.79
N SER A 12 -3.23 11.74 17.63
CA SER A 12 -2.29 11.96 16.54
C SER A 12 -2.43 13.37 15.95
N ASN A 13 -1.30 14.03 15.68
CA ASN A 13 -1.27 15.20 14.82
C ASN A 13 -1.85 14.80 13.46
N GLY A 14 -2.94 15.44 13.03
CA GLY A 14 -3.70 15.05 11.87
C GLY A 14 -2.84 14.85 10.62
N LEU A 15 -3.19 13.82 9.81
CA LEU A 15 -2.63 13.62 8.49
C LEU A 15 -3.42 14.43 7.47
N SER A 16 -2.72 15.14 6.59
CA SER A 16 -3.32 15.86 5.46
C SER A 16 -3.01 15.11 4.17
N LEU A 17 -4.00 14.41 3.63
CA LEU A 17 -3.90 13.69 2.37
C LEU A 17 -4.49 14.51 1.23
N THR A 18 -3.76 14.67 0.13
CA THR A 18 -4.36 15.19 -1.09
C THR A 18 -5.45 14.23 -1.59
N GLU A 19 -6.57 14.76 -2.11
CA GLU A 19 -7.71 13.95 -2.59
C GLU A 19 -7.34 13.01 -3.73
N VAL A 20 -6.27 13.35 -4.46
CA VAL A 20 -5.63 12.48 -5.45
C VAL A 20 -4.26 12.11 -4.93
N GLY A 21 -3.99 10.82 -4.81
CA GLY A 21 -2.69 10.25 -4.46
C GLY A 21 -2.00 9.62 -5.68
N PHE A 22 -0.71 9.38 -5.56
CA PHE A 22 0.09 8.69 -6.59
C PHE A 22 0.45 7.28 -6.10
N GLY A 23 -0.18 6.27 -6.72
CA GLY A 23 0.16 4.86 -6.52
C GLY A 23 1.36 4.48 -7.38
N THR A 24 2.38 3.89 -6.77
CA THR A 24 3.67 3.66 -7.42
C THR A 24 3.90 2.24 -7.93
N ALA A 25 2.88 1.38 -8.00
CA ALA A 25 3.02 0.04 -8.56
C ALA A 25 3.59 0.02 -9.98
N PRO A 26 3.16 0.92 -10.91
CA PRO A 26 3.76 1.01 -12.24
C PRO A 26 5.24 1.38 -12.23
N LEU A 27 5.72 2.13 -11.21
CA LEU A 27 7.14 2.45 -11.05
C LEU A 27 8.00 1.22 -10.70
N GLY A 28 7.39 0.11 -10.35
CA GLY A 28 8.02 -1.19 -10.17
C GLY A 28 8.10 -2.02 -11.46
N ASN A 29 7.90 -1.42 -12.64
CA ASN A 29 7.86 -2.16 -13.91
C ASN A 29 6.75 -3.22 -13.96
N LEU A 30 5.57 -2.86 -13.48
CA LEU A 30 4.37 -3.71 -13.54
C LEU A 30 3.91 -3.85 -15.01
N TYR A 31 3.79 -5.09 -15.49
CA TYR A 31 3.40 -5.50 -16.85
C TYR A 31 4.35 -5.11 -17.98
N LYS A 32 5.15 -4.06 -17.82
CA LYS A 32 6.16 -3.64 -18.80
C LYS A 32 7.28 -2.87 -18.11
N PRO A 33 8.51 -2.92 -18.63
CA PRO A 33 9.59 -2.06 -18.14
C PRO A 33 9.33 -0.60 -18.52
N ILE A 34 9.72 0.29 -17.63
CA ILE A 34 9.84 1.73 -17.87
C ILE A 34 11.24 2.18 -17.45
N SER A 35 11.75 3.22 -18.08
CA SER A 35 13.04 3.78 -17.71
C SER A 35 12.96 4.59 -16.40
N ASP A 36 14.11 4.78 -15.73
CA ASP A 36 14.20 5.66 -14.55
C ASP A 36 13.80 7.11 -14.89
N SER A 37 14.06 7.55 -16.12
CA SER A 37 13.67 8.88 -16.61
C SER A 37 12.14 9.02 -16.72
N GLU A 38 11.47 8.03 -17.29
CA GLU A 38 9.99 8.00 -17.36
C GLU A 38 9.37 7.98 -15.98
N ALA A 39 9.89 7.13 -15.07
CA ALA A 39 9.44 7.06 -13.70
C ALA A 39 9.58 8.42 -12.98
N ASN A 40 10.73 9.06 -13.11
CA ASN A 40 10.97 10.39 -12.53
C ASN A 40 10.09 11.48 -13.16
N SER A 41 9.89 11.44 -14.46
CA SER A 41 9.01 12.39 -15.17
C SER A 41 7.56 12.31 -14.68
N ALA A 42 7.06 11.09 -14.46
CA ALA A 42 5.71 10.87 -13.90
C ALA A 42 5.59 11.43 -12.47
N LEU A 43 6.60 11.20 -11.62
CA LEU A 43 6.64 11.73 -10.26
C LEU A 43 6.71 13.26 -10.23
N GLU A 44 7.54 13.88 -11.10
CA GLU A 44 7.63 15.34 -11.23
C GLU A 44 6.31 15.94 -11.72
N ALA A 45 5.65 15.31 -12.69
CA ALA A 45 4.34 15.76 -13.18
C ALA A 45 3.28 15.73 -12.07
N ALA A 46 3.23 14.64 -11.29
CA ALA A 46 2.32 14.51 -10.16
C ALA A 46 2.61 15.59 -9.09
N TRP A 47 3.88 15.83 -8.77
CA TRP A 47 4.29 16.87 -7.81
C TRP A 47 3.87 18.26 -8.26
N LYS A 48 4.15 18.60 -9.53
CA LYS A 48 3.77 19.90 -10.14
C LYS A 48 2.28 20.09 -10.16
N SER A 49 1.51 19.01 -10.35
CA SER A 49 0.03 19.04 -10.29
C SER A 49 -0.51 19.20 -8.86
N GLY A 50 0.34 19.15 -7.84
CA GLY A 50 -0.05 19.35 -6.44
C GLY A 50 -0.33 18.07 -5.67
N VAL A 51 -0.04 16.88 -6.22
CA VAL A 51 -0.10 15.61 -5.46
C VAL A 51 0.93 15.62 -4.34
N ARG A 52 0.49 15.25 -3.13
CA ARG A 52 1.34 15.20 -1.93
C ARG A 52 1.13 13.93 -1.12
N TYR A 53 0.39 12.96 -1.64
CA TYR A 53 0.26 11.61 -1.08
C TYR A 53 0.82 10.58 -2.06
N TYR A 54 1.80 9.79 -1.60
CA TYR A 54 2.48 8.75 -2.37
C TYR A 54 2.31 7.40 -1.66
N ASP A 55 1.84 6.38 -2.40
CA ASP A 55 1.69 5.02 -1.90
C ASP A 55 2.62 4.07 -2.64
N THR A 56 3.37 3.28 -1.89
CA THR A 56 4.28 2.25 -2.41
C THR A 56 4.14 0.94 -1.65
N ALA A 57 4.95 -0.07 -2.02
CA ALA A 57 5.08 -1.34 -1.30
C ALA A 57 6.41 -2.03 -1.62
N PRO A 58 6.93 -2.86 -0.70
CA PRO A 58 8.08 -3.73 -0.96
C PRO A 58 7.91 -4.63 -2.19
N LEU A 59 6.67 -5.16 -2.40
CA LEU A 59 6.35 -6.01 -3.54
C LEU A 59 6.49 -5.29 -4.89
N TYR A 60 6.26 -3.98 -4.94
CA TYR A 60 6.22 -3.25 -6.22
C TYR A 60 7.59 -3.22 -6.88
N GLY A 61 7.75 -4.09 -7.89
CA GLY A 61 9.02 -4.31 -8.54
C GLY A 61 10.09 -4.88 -7.62
N LEU A 62 9.70 -5.67 -6.61
CA LEU A 62 10.60 -6.29 -5.64
C LEU A 62 11.56 -5.27 -4.99
N GLY A 63 11.00 -4.09 -4.66
CA GLY A 63 11.70 -2.95 -4.06
C GLY A 63 12.15 -1.87 -5.04
N LEU A 64 12.02 -2.08 -6.36
CA LEU A 64 12.39 -1.07 -7.37
C LEU A 64 11.57 0.21 -7.22
N SER A 65 10.26 0.09 -6.96
CA SER A 65 9.36 1.24 -6.78
C SER A 65 9.80 2.12 -5.60
N GLU A 66 10.11 1.52 -4.45
CA GLU A 66 10.62 2.26 -3.28
C GLU A 66 11.96 2.94 -3.58
N THR A 67 12.87 2.28 -4.31
CA THR A 67 14.16 2.86 -4.71
C THR A 67 13.99 4.04 -5.67
N ARG A 68 13.06 3.96 -6.64
CA ARG A 68 12.77 5.08 -7.55
C ARG A 68 12.13 6.25 -6.82
N LEU A 69 11.19 5.93 -5.91
CA LEU A 69 10.54 6.94 -5.09
C LEU A 69 11.54 7.65 -4.15
N ASN A 70 12.52 6.94 -3.60
CA ASN A 70 13.63 7.53 -2.85
C ASN A 70 14.35 8.61 -3.67
N ARG A 71 14.82 8.27 -4.89
CA ARG A 71 15.56 9.22 -5.74
C ARG A 71 14.82 10.53 -5.97
N PHE A 72 13.50 10.46 -6.05
CA PHE A 72 12.62 11.61 -6.21
C PHE A 72 12.37 12.35 -4.88
N LEU A 73 11.89 11.64 -3.85
CA LEU A 73 11.47 12.27 -2.60
C LEU A 73 12.60 12.86 -1.77
N ARG A 74 13.84 12.34 -1.87
CA ARG A 74 15.00 12.94 -1.19
C ARG A 74 15.30 14.38 -1.61
N THR A 75 14.74 14.84 -2.75
CA THR A 75 14.86 16.22 -3.24
C THR A 75 13.77 17.14 -2.74
N LYS A 76 12.81 16.62 -1.98
CA LYS A 76 11.65 17.35 -1.47
C LYS A 76 11.74 17.48 0.06
N LEU A 77 11.15 18.53 0.62
CA LEU A 77 11.09 18.67 2.08
C LEU A 77 10.16 17.58 2.65
N ARG A 78 10.61 16.86 3.68
CA ARG A 78 9.88 15.70 4.22
C ARG A 78 8.46 16.01 4.70
N ASP A 79 8.23 17.20 5.21
CA ASP A 79 6.93 17.61 5.75
C ASP A 79 5.95 18.10 4.66
N GLU A 80 6.39 18.18 3.40
CA GLU A 80 5.53 18.58 2.28
C GLU A 80 4.72 17.42 1.70
N TYR A 81 4.98 16.18 2.10
CA TYR A 81 4.28 15.00 1.56
C TYR A 81 3.97 13.94 2.62
N VAL A 82 2.97 13.14 2.32
CA VAL A 82 2.62 11.93 3.06
C VAL A 82 3.04 10.72 2.27
N LEU A 83 3.68 9.76 2.95
CA LEU A 83 4.16 8.52 2.36
C LEU A 83 3.57 7.32 3.08
N SER A 84 2.98 6.41 2.32
CA SER A 84 2.59 5.09 2.78
C SER A 84 3.43 3.99 2.14
N THR A 85 3.71 2.95 2.91
CA THR A 85 4.22 1.68 2.41
C THR A 85 3.50 0.51 3.08
N LYS A 86 3.88 -0.73 2.75
CA LYS A 86 3.16 -1.92 3.21
C LYS A 86 4.10 -2.89 3.93
N VAL A 87 3.53 -3.70 4.82
CA VAL A 87 4.25 -4.68 5.64
C VAL A 87 3.69 -6.10 5.46
N GLY A 88 4.47 -7.11 5.87
CA GLY A 88 4.06 -8.51 5.81
C GLY A 88 4.59 -9.27 4.59
N ARG A 89 5.24 -8.59 3.65
CA ARG A 89 5.91 -9.18 2.49
C ARG A 89 7.37 -8.76 2.46
N LEU A 90 8.26 -9.69 2.79
CA LEU A 90 9.71 -9.46 2.77
C LEU A 90 10.29 -9.82 1.40
N MET A 91 11.14 -8.96 0.87
CA MET A 91 11.84 -9.18 -0.41
C MET A 91 13.26 -9.68 -0.11
N LYS A 92 13.46 -11.01 -0.10
CA LYS A 92 14.77 -11.63 0.18
C LYS A 92 15.58 -11.81 -1.11
N PRO A 93 16.88 -11.50 -1.13
CA PRO A 93 17.75 -11.80 -2.26
C PRO A 93 17.69 -13.29 -2.62
N CYS A 94 17.70 -13.61 -3.92
CA CYS A 94 17.70 -14.99 -4.41
C CYS A 94 18.38 -15.07 -5.79
N GLY A 95 18.57 -16.28 -6.32
CA GLY A 95 18.92 -16.47 -7.72
C GLY A 95 17.75 -16.09 -8.64
N GLU A 96 18.03 -15.68 -9.88
CA GLU A 96 17.01 -15.21 -10.83
C GLU A 96 15.91 -16.25 -11.08
N SER A 97 16.26 -17.54 -11.13
CA SER A 97 15.29 -18.64 -11.32
C SER A 97 14.24 -18.73 -10.20
N ASN A 98 14.55 -18.22 -9.01
CA ASN A 98 13.68 -18.25 -7.84
C ASN A 98 13.00 -16.88 -7.58
N ARG A 99 13.16 -15.94 -8.50
CA ARG A 99 12.59 -14.59 -8.38
C ARG A 99 11.06 -14.65 -8.41
N THR A 100 10.41 -13.92 -7.52
CA THR A 100 8.95 -13.77 -7.51
C THR A 100 8.46 -12.93 -8.70
N GLY A 101 7.28 -13.25 -9.22
CA GLY A 101 6.53 -12.41 -10.16
C GLY A 101 7.10 -12.38 -11.57
N HIS A 102 7.69 -13.50 -12.04
CA HIS A 102 7.96 -13.68 -13.48
C HIS A 102 6.66 -13.46 -14.29
N GLY A 103 6.79 -12.73 -15.41
CA GLY A 103 5.64 -12.36 -16.25
C GLY A 103 4.78 -11.20 -15.72
N LYS A 104 5.05 -10.71 -14.51
CA LYS A 104 4.35 -9.56 -13.92
C LYS A 104 5.29 -8.37 -13.65
N TRP A 105 6.49 -8.65 -13.12
CA TRP A 105 7.51 -7.64 -12.82
C TRP A 105 8.70 -7.82 -13.76
N PHE A 106 9.06 -6.78 -14.50
CA PHE A 106 10.10 -6.81 -15.52
C PHE A 106 11.32 -5.99 -15.11
N GLU A 107 12.52 -6.46 -15.44
CA GLU A 107 13.78 -5.75 -15.15
C GLU A 107 13.88 -5.26 -13.69
N VAL A 108 13.64 -6.18 -12.76
CA VAL A 108 13.61 -5.93 -11.33
C VAL A 108 14.71 -6.71 -10.60
N PRO A 109 15.08 -6.32 -9.38
CA PRO A 109 16.05 -7.07 -8.59
C PRO A 109 15.64 -8.54 -8.41
N SER A 110 16.62 -9.46 -8.44
CA SER A 110 16.39 -10.89 -8.18
C SER A 110 16.12 -11.12 -6.70
N ARG A 111 14.86 -11.05 -6.33
CA ARG A 111 14.36 -11.25 -4.96
C ARG A 111 13.16 -12.17 -4.93
N GLN A 112 13.07 -12.96 -3.88
CA GLN A 112 11.92 -13.80 -3.57
C GLN A 112 11.05 -13.13 -2.52
N GLU A 113 9.75 -13.13 -2.76
CA GLU A 113 8.76 -12.72 -1.78
C GLU A 113 8.60 -13.79 -0.70
N VAL A 114 8.63 -13.36 0.56
CA VAL A 114 8.38 -14.21 1.73
C VAL A 114 7.32 -13.54 2.59
N TYR A 115 6.20 -14.24 2.80
CA TYR A 115 5.14 -13.76 3.69
C TYR A 115 5.54 -13.94 5.15
N ASP A 116 5.55 -12.86 5.91
CA ASP A 116 5.79 -12.86 7.35
C ASP A 116 4.99 -11.72 7.99
N TYR A 117 3.80 -12.08 8.50
CA TYR A 117 2.90 -11.15 9.18
C TYR A 117 3.06 -11.16 10.71
N SER A 118 4.13 -11.77 11.22
CA SER A 118 4.46 -11.74 12.64
C SER A 118 4.96 -10.36 13.09
N TYR A 119 5.17 -10.21 14.40
CA TYR A 119 5.80 -9.01 14.98
C TYR A 119 7.13 -8.68 14.29
N ASP A 120 8.03 -9.66 14.23
CA ASP A 120 9.35 -9.47 13.62
C ASP A 120 9.28 -9.26 12.13
N GLY A 121 8.32 -9.90 11.43
CA GLY A 121 8.09 -9.70 10.01
C GLY A 121 7.65 -8.27 9.68
N VAL A 122 6.76 -7.70 10.49
CA VAL A 122 6.33 -6.30 10.37
C VAL A 122 7.50 -5.35 10.61
N MET A 123 8.27 -5.55 11.70
CA MET A 123 9.42 -4.69 12.03
C MET A 123 10.47 -4.73 10.93
N ARG A 124 10.83 -5.93 10.44
CA ARG A 124 11.77 -6.08 9.31
C ARG A 124 11.24 -5.46 8.00
N SER A 125 9.92 -5.52 7.76
CA SER A 125 9.33 -4.85 6.59
C SER A 125 9.58 -3.34 6.62
N ILE A 126 9.39 -2.72 7.78
CA ILE A 126 9.62 -1.28 7.98
C ILE A 126 11.11 -0.94 7.84
N GLU A 127 12.01 -1.70 8.47
CA GLU A 127 13.46 -1.50 8.37
C GLU A 127 13.94 -1.56 6.92
N PHE A 128 13.57 -2.61 6.20
CA PHE A 128 13.94 -2.77 4.78
C PHE A 128 13.31 -1.70 3.86
N SER A 129 12.11 -1.19 4.22
CA SER A 129 11.51 -0.07 3.50
C SER A 129 12.27 1.23 3.76
N TYR A 130 12.72 1.49 4.99
CA TYR A 130 13.60 2.63 5.29
C TYR A 130 14.90 2.58 4.48
N GLU A 131 15.55 1.41 4.38
CA GLU A 131 16.76 1.24 3.57
C GLU A 131 16.51 1.58 2.10
N ARG A 132 15.43 1.06 1.49
CA ARG A 132 15.12 1.28 0.07
C ARG A 132 14.64 2.70 -0.21
N LEU A 133 13.82 3.25 0.67
CA LEU A 133 13.29 4.62 0.56
C LEU A 133 14.33 5.68 0.93
N GLY A 134 15.39 5.33 1.66
CA GLY A 134 16.45 6.26 2.07
C GLY A 134 15.96 7.43 2.91
N ILE A 135 14.84 7.26 3.61
CA ILE A 135 14.20 8.24 4.47
C ILE A 135 13.94 7.61 5.84
N ASN A 136 13.81 8.45 6.85
CA ASN A 136 13.65 8.03 8.25
C ASN A 136 12.20 8.17 8.77
N LYS A 137 11.23 8.40 7.88
CA LYS A 137 9.84 8.63 8.28
C LYS A 137 8.87 8.09 7.23
N ILE A 138 8.07 7.13 7.64
CA ILE A 138 6.90 6.63 6.93
C ILE A 138 5.68 7.14 7.68
N ASP A 139 4.68 7.71 7.00
CA ASP A 139 3.52 8.26 7.69
C ASP A 139 2.43 7.20 7.91
N ILE A 140 2.24 6.29 6.95
CA ILE A 140 1.19 5.26 7.01
C ILE A 140 1.81 3.90 6.69
N ALA A 141 1.52 2.90 7.53
CA ALA A 141 1.84 1.51 7.26
C ALA A 141 0.55 0.71 7.02
N TYR A 142 0.50 -0.03 5.93
CA TYR A 142 -0.59 -0.95 5.62
C TYR A 142 -0.12 -2.40 5.74
N VAL A 143 -0.89 -3.27 6.41
CA VAL A 143 -0.70 -4.70 6.23
C VAL A 143 -1.12 -5.09 4.81
N HIS A 144 -0.25 -5.82 4.08
CA HIS A 144 -0.40 -6.03 2.65
C HIS A 144 -1.10 -7.35 2.34
N ASP A 145 -2.23 -7.26 1.64
CA ASP A 145 -2.94 -8.36 0.98
C ASP A 145 -3.07 -9.67 1.81
N LEU A 146 -3.88 -9.63 2.86
CA LEU A 146 -4.29 -10.81 3.62
C LEU A 146 -5.45 -11.57 2.94
N CYS A 147 -5.71 -11.33 1.66
CA CYS A 147 -6.91 -11.70 0.94
C CYS A 147 -6.81 -13.07 0.24
N ILE A 148 -7.98 -13.62 -0.13
CA ILE A 148 -8.09 -14.89 -0.84
C ILE A 148 -7.40 -14.81 -2.19
N PHE A 149 -7.58 -13.70 -2.90
CA PHE A 149 -6.92 -13.46 -4.19
C PHE A 149 -5.40 -13.67 -4.14
N THR A 150 -4.76 -13.24 -3.04
CA THR A 150 -3.31 -13.37 -2.88
C THR A 150 -2.88 -14.75 -2.41
N HIS A 151 -3.65 -15.37 -1.50
CA HIS A 151 -3.27 -16.62 -0.85
C HIS A 151 -3.95 -17.87 -1.43
N GLY A 152 -4.83 -17.70 -2.43
CA GLY A 152 -5.43 -18.78 -3.21
C GLY A 152 -6.63 -19.48 -2.57
N SER A 153 -6.85 -19.33 -1.28
CA SER A 153 -8.03 -19.89 -0.59
C SER A 153 -8.42 -19.09 0.65
N LYS A 154 -9.70 -19.24 1.04
CA LYS A 154 -10.19 -18.66 2.28
C LYS A 154 -9.42 -19.17 3.51
N GLN A 155 -9.12 -20.46 3.56
CA GLN A 155 -8.36 -21.06 4.65
C GLN A 155 -6.96 -20.43 4.78
N ALA A 156 -6.23 -20.25 3.66
CA ALA A 156 -4.93 -19.62 3.66
C ALA A 156 -5.00 -18.14 4.04
N SER A 157 -6.00 -17.41 3.55
CA SER A 157 -6.27 -16.02 3.97
C SER A 157 -6.54 -15.92 5.48
N ASP A 158 -7.44 -16.75 6.03
CA ASP A 158 -7.75 -16.80 7.45
C ASP A 158 -6.51 -17.14 8.32
N GLU A 159 -5.63 -17.99 7.81
CA GLU A 159 -4.36 -18.31 8.49
C GLU A 159 -3.42 -17.11 8.53
N ARG A 160 -3.31 -16.34 7.45
CA ARG A 160 -2.50 -15.11 7.43
C ARG A 160 -3.09 -14.02 8.34
N ILE A 161 -4.42 -13.90 8.39
CA ILE A 161 -5.09 -13.00 9.33
C ILE A 161 -4.79 -13.43 10.78
N ARG A 162 -4.86 -14.73 11.09
CA ARG A 162 -4.47 -15.25 12.42
C ARG A 162 -3.00 -14.96 12.72
N GLN A 163 -2.09 -15.27 11.80
CA GLN A 163 -0.67 -14.94 11.97
C GLN A 163 -0.47 -13.46 12.31
N PHE A 164 -1.16 -12.57 11.61
CA PHE A 164 -1.04 -11.13 11.84
C PHE A 164 -1.49 -10.72 13.25
N PHE A 165 -2.60 -11.27 13.75
CA PHE A 165 -3.07 -10.94 15.10
C PHE A 165 -2.33 -11.74 16.19
N ASP A 166 -2.26 -13.04 16.07
CA ASP A 166 -1.81 -13.94 17.14
C ASP A 166 -0.28 -13.94 17.28
N ASN A 167 0.48 -13.80 16.16
CA ASN A 167 1.95 -13.73 16.20
C ASN A 167 2.46 -12.28 16.31
N GLY A 168 1.57 -11.34 16.63
CA GLY A 168 1.93 -9.99 17.06
C GLY A 168 2.20 -8.96 15.96
N GLY A 169 1.93 -9.25 14.70
CA GLY A 169 2.08 -8.24 13.63
C GLY A 169 1.20 -7.01 13.84
N TYR A 170 -0.05 -7.21 14.25
CA TYR A 170 -0.93 -6.11 14.65
C TYR A 170 -0.36 -5.32 15.83
N ARG A 171 0.15 -6.00 16.84
CA ARG A 171 0.80 -5.36 18.01
C ARG A 171 2.02 -4.53 17.60
N ALA A 172 2.82 -5.00 16.63
CA ALA A 172 3.96 -4.23 16.11
C ALA A 172 3.48 -2.92 15.46
N MET A 173 2.43 -2.98 14.63
CA MET A 173 1.87 -1.78 13.98
C MET A 173 1.29 -0.79 15.00
N ILE A 174 0.54 -1.26 16.00
CA ILE A 174 0.04 -0.43 17.10
C ILE A 174 1.21 0.22 17.85
N GLY A 175 2.23 -0.56 18.20
CA GLY A 175 3.42 -0.04 18.92
C GLY A 175 4.14 1.06 18.14
N LEU A 176 4.30 0.91 16.83
CA LEU A 176 4.90 1.94 15.96
C LEU A 176 4.05 3.21 15.90
N ARG A 177 2.71 3.08 15.88
CA ARG A 177 1.78 4.22 15.92
C ARG A 177 1.83 4.93 17.27
N ASP A 178 1.74 4.19 18.35
CA ASP A 178 1.70 4.75 19.72
C ASP A 178 3.00 5.46 20.10
N GLN A 179 4.13 4.98 19.57
CA GLN A 179 5.45 5.62 19.70
C GLN A 179 5.62 6.81 18.74
N GLY A 180 4.68 7.07 17.83
CA GLY A 180 4.75 8.15 16.86
C GLY A 180 5.76 7.90 15.72
N VAL A 181 6.29 6.69 15.57
CA VAL A 181 7.18 6.29 14.46
C VAL A 181 6.42 6.34 13.14
N ILE A 182 5.16 5.89 13.17
CA ILE A 182 4.19 6.06 12.08
C ILE A 182 2.96 6.78 12.61
N LYS A 183 2.21 7.47 11.74
CA LYS A 183 1.05 8.27 12.16
C LYS A 183 -0.27 7.52 12.04
N ALA A 184 -0.37 6.55 11.14
CA ALA A 184 -1.58 5.78 10.90
C ALA A 184 -1.27 4.36 10.44
N ILE A 185 -2.14 3.43 10.80
CA ILE A 185 -2.05 2.02 10.44
C ILE A 185 -3.34 1.56 9.74
N GLY A 186 -3.20 0.59 8.84
CA GLY A 186 -4.34 0.05 8.11
C GLY A 186 -4.06 -1.24 7.35
N GLY A 187 -4.97 -1.58 6.44
CA GLY A 187 -4.77 -2.64 5.46
C GLY A 187 -4.77 -2.09 4.04
N GLY A 188 -3.84 -2.55 3.21
CA GLY A 188 -3.80 -2.33 1.76
C GLY A 188 -4.20 -3.64 1.07
N ILE A 189 -5.47 -3.76 0.67
CA ILE A 189 -6.10 -5.06 0.37
C ILE A 189 -7.04 -4.92 -0.81
N ASN A 190 -7.16 -6.00 -1.59
CA ASN A 190 -8.04 -6.06 -2.78
C ASN A 190 -9.48 -6.53 -2.47
N GLU A 191 -9.77 -7.01 -1.26
CA GLU A 191 -11.09 -7.56 -0.88
C GLU A 191 -11.65 -6.76 0.29
N TRP A 192 -12.86 -6.20 0.12
CA TRP A 192 -13.50 -5.39 1.15
C TRP A 192 -13.93 -6.22 2.37
N GLU A 193 -14.29 -7.50 2.19
CA GLU A 193 -14.66 -8.43 3.26
C GLU A 193 -13.50 -8.65 4.23
N VAL A 194 -12.28 -8.74 3.70
CA VAL A 194 -11.07 -8.85 4.52
C VAL A 194 -10.80 -7.54 5.25
N CYS A 195 -10.98 -6.40 4.59
CA CYS A 195 -10.89 -5.09 5.25
C CYS A 195 -11.90 -4.96 6.39
N GLU A 196 -13.14 -5.42 6.19
CA GLU A 196 -14.18 -5.41 7.21
C GLU A 196 -13.82 -6.29 8.40
N ASN A 197 -13.36 -7.53 8.15
CA ASN A 197 -12.89 -8.44 9.19
C ASN A 197 -11.77 -7.80 10.05
N LEU A 198 -10.78 -7.19 9.40
CA LEU A 198 -9.72 -6.47 10.11
C LEU A 198 -10.29 -5.30 10.91
N ALA A 199 -11.17 -4.50 10.29
CA ALA A 199 -11.80 -3.36 10.96
C ALA A 199 -12.61 -3.78 12.18
N GLN A 200 -13.24 -4.95 12.19
CA GLN A 200 -13.96 -5.47 13.35
C GLN A 200 -13.04 -5.90 14.48
N LYS A 201 -11.85 -6.45 14.15
CA LYS A 201 -10.90 -7.02 15.12
C LYS A 201 -9.90 -6.01 15.69
N GLY A 202 -9.57 -4.96 14.95
CA GLY A 202 -8.50 -4.04 15.32
C GLY A 202 -8.91 -2.57 15.29
N ASP A 203 -8.10 -1.73 15.92
CA ASP A 203 -8.23 -0.27 15.90
C ASP A 203 -7.37 0.31 14.78
N PHE A 204 -7.89 0.27 13.56
CA PHE A 204 -7.25 0.80 12.36
C PHE A 204 -7.69 2.25 12.10
N ASP A 205 -6.81 3.01 11.43
CA ASP A 205 -7.03 4.42 11.11
C ASP A 205 -7.51 4.63 9.68
N ILE A 206 -7.01 3.82 8.74
CA ILE A 206 -7.21 4.02 7.32
C ILE A 206 -7.07 2.68 6.56
N PHE A 207 -7.89 2.44 5.54
CA PHE A 207 -7.68 1.32 4.61
C PHE A 207 -7.42 1.85 3.20
N LEU A 208 -6.56 1.16 2.45
CA LEU A 208 -6.44 1.28 1.01
C LEU A 208 -7.14 0.07 0.40
N LEU A 209 -8.36 0.29 -0.08
CA LEU A 209 -9.17 -0.72 -0.77
C LEU A 209 -8.91 -0.62 -2.27
N ALA A 210 -8.30 -1.65 -2.85
CA ALA A 210 -7.88 -1.66 -4.23
C ALA A 210 -8.87 -2.41 -5.14
N GLY A 211 -9.43 -1.71 -6.14
CA GLY A 211 -10.23 -2.31 -7.20
C GLY A 211 -11.61 -2.84 -6.80
N ARG A 212 -12.06 -2.62 -5.55
CA ARG A 212 -13.32 -3.16 -5.01
C ARG A 212 -14.25 -2.08 -4.42
N TYR A 213 -14.01 -0.84 -4.79
CA TYR A 213 -14.93 0.27 -4.59
C TYR A 213 -14.79 1.23 -5.77
N THR A 214 -15.59 1.03 -6.78
CA THR A 214 -15.54 1.73 -8.07
C THR A 214 -16.96 1.96 -8.59
N LEU A 215 -17.10 2.50 -9.79
CA LEU A 215 -18.42 2.62 -10.43
C LEU A 215 -19.03 1.25 -10.80
N LEU A 216 -18.22 0.20 -10.92
CA LEU A 216 -18.68 -1.16 -11.25
C LEU A 216 -18.82 -2.07 -10.04
N GLU A 217 -18.07 -1.81 -8.97
CA GLU A 217 -18.03 -2.66 -7.78
C GLU A 217 -18.38 -1.82 -6.57
N GLN A 218 -19.54 -2.05 -5.97
CA GLN A 218 -20.11 -1.18 -4.93
C GLN A 218 -20.52 -1.92 -3.65
N GLU A 219 -20.33 -3.22 -3.57
CA GLU A 219 -20.76 -4.06 -2.42
C GLU A 219 -20.15 -3.61 -1.09
N ALA A 220 -18.97 -2.96 -1.13
CA ALA A 220 -18.38 -2.36 0.08
C ALA A 220 -19.29 -1.30 0.75
N LEU A 221 -20.27 -0.74 0.01
CA LEU A 221 -21.26 0.22 0.53
C LEU A 221 -22.25 -0.40 1.53
N ASP A 222 -22.48 -1.71 1.46
CA ASP A 222 -23.53 -2.34 2.22
C ASP A 222 -23.16 -2.45 3.72
N THR A 223 -21.92 -2.80 4.03
CA THR A 223 -21.49 -3.06 5.41
C THR A 223 -20.15 -2.39 5.77
N PHE A 224 -19.12 -2.56 4.94
CA PHE A 224 -17.76 -2.09 5.26
C PHE A 224 -17.64 -0.58 5.38
N LEU A 225 -18.15 0.17 4.40
CA LEU A 225 -18.04 1.65 4.45
C LEU A 225 -18.88 2.25 5.58
N PRO A 226 -20.11 1.79 5.88
CA PRO A 226 -20.84 2.19 7.09
C PRO A 226 -20.09 1.89 8.38
N LEU A 227 -19.44 0.71 8.49
CA LEU A 227 -18.58 0.37 9.62
C LEU A 227 -17.41 1.36 9.76
N CYS A 228 -16.73 1.66 8.65
CA CYS A 228 -15.64 2.64 8.65
C CYS A 228 -16.11 4.02 9.09
N GLN A 229 -17.26 4.49 8.59
CA GLN A 229 -17.85 5.77 9.00
C GLN A 229 -18.13 5.80 10.49
N LYS A 230 -18.77 4.76 11.04
CA LYS A 230 -19.09 4.64 12.48
C LYS A 230 -17.83 4.66 13.35
N ARG A 231 -16.72 4.05 12.88
CA ARG A 231 -15.46 3.95 13.62
C ARG A 231 -14.45 5.07 13.32
N GLY A 232 -14.80 6.01 12.44
CA GLY A 232 -13.93 7.11 12.03
C GLY A 232 -12.73 6.67 11.17
N ILE A 233 -12.78 5.46 10.59
CA ILE A 233 -11.75 4.90 9.71
C ILE A 233 -11.85 5.57 8.34
N LYS A 234 -10.72 5.92 7.74
CA LYS A 234 -10.66 6.55 6.42
C LYS A 234 -10.43 5.50 5.33
N ILE A 235 -10.86 5.82 4.11
CA ILE A 235 -10.67 4.96 2.94
C ILE A 235 -9.89 5.72 1.88
N VAL A 236 -8.86 5.08 1.36
CA VAL A 236 -8.19 5.41 0.11
C VAL A 236 -8.65 4.39 -0.93
N THR A 237 -9.24 4.87 -2.02
CA THR A 237 -9.64 4.02 -3.13
C THR A 237 -8.46 3.85 -4.07
N GLY A 238 -7.94 2.62 -4.18
CA GLY A 238 -6.89 2.26 -5.11
C GLY A 238 -7.46 1.61 -6.37
N GLY A 239 -6.85 1.84 -7.55
CA GLY A 239 -7.27 1.23 -8.79
C GLY A 239 -8.72 1.53 -9.20
N PRO A 240 -9.22 2.80 -9.13
CA PRO A 240 -10.65 3.12 -9.28
C PRO A 240 -11.21 2.90 -10.69
N TYR A 241 -10.36 2.55 -11.65
CA TYR A 241 -10.74 2.36 -13.06
C TYR A 241 -10.93 0.89 -13.46
N ASN A 242 -10.99 -0.06 -12.50
CA ASN A 242 -11.13 -1.50 -12.74
C ASN A 242 -10.20 -1.99 -13.86
N SER A 243 -8.89 -1.83 -13.62
CA SER A 243 -7.81 -2.20 -14.56
C SER A 243 -7.93 -1.55 -15.95
N GLY A 244 -8.58 -0.40 -16.05
CA GLY A 244 -8.66 0.40 -17.27
C GLY A 244 -10.02 0.41 -17.96
N ILE A 245 -10.91 -0.56 -17.70
CA ILE A 245 -12.21 -0.65 -18.38
C ILE A 245 -13.07 0.62 -18.19
N LEU A 246 -13.01 1.26 -17.02
CA LEU A 246 -13.72 2.50 -16.76
C LEU A 246 -13.08 3.74 -17.40
N ALA A 247 -11.85 3.63 -17.92
CA ALA A 247 -11.19 4.70 -18.63
C ALA A 247 -11.39 4.60 -20.15
N THR A 248 -11.37 3.39 -20.70
CA THR A 248 -11.36 3.13 -22.14
C THR A 248 -12.63 2.46 -22.65
N GLY A 249 -13.50 1.96 -21.77
CA GLY A 249 -14.58 1.04 -22.14
C GLY A 249 -14.09 -0.39 -22.33
N ALA A 250 -15.00 -1.29 -22.68
CA ALA A 250 -14.72 -2.70 -22.96
C ALA A 250 -14.10 -2.86 -24.36
N ILE A 251 -12.86 -2.41 -24.51
CA ILE A 251 -12.07 -2.54 -25.74
C ILE A 251 -10.87 -3.42 -25.50
N GLU A 252 -10.25 -3.92 -26.59
CA GLU A 252 -9.01 -4.68 -26.53
C GLU A 252 -7.91 -3.86 -25.82
N GLY A 253 -7.23 -4.45 -24.82
CA GLY A 253 -6.21 -3.79 -24.01
C GLY A 253 -6.73 -3.20 -22.69
N ALA A 254 -8.00 -3.28 -22.35
CA ALA A 254 -8.49 -3.15 -20.98
C ALA A 254 -8.13 -4.44 -20.21
N PHE A 255 -7.48 -4.31 -19.05
CA PHE A 255 -6.96 -5.45 -18.28
C PHE A 255 -7.91 -5.87 -17.15
#